data_e7b0db6540d7a575b6e7e010ee8d3002
#
_entry.id   e7b0db6540d7a575b6e7e010ee8d3002
#
_cell.length_a   1.000
_cell.length_b   1.000
_cell.length_c   1.000
_cell.angle_alpha   90.00
_cell.angle_beta   90.00
_cell.angle_gamma   90.00
#
_symmetry.space_group_name_H-M   'P 1'
#
loop_
_entity.id
_entity.type
_entity.pdbx_description
1 polymer ?
#
loop_
_entity_poly.entity_id
_entity_poly.type
_entity_poly.pdbx_seq_one_letter_code
_entity_poly.pdbx_strand_id
1 'polypeptide(L)'
;MKIKTIVKVMNFHSLLHIDAARRASERYIRMEAEISKIIDLIINNRNFILDKHMLKVDETMPELNIYIGSDYAFCGNMNSTVNESMAEEEEASKIVVGKKLRRTTPNTIMFMSREGLDEDYGTVEKYLEESIREMKHSAINVIYNHYYYSGRIGLRKKKIFPIVLVGEAENLYTEDFAVEGNVDDLLVSLSASFVSYELKIAAVNSFAAENIMRQNATTESLKKIDEQIAENQRLANKEKKQVAFEKILDSYVKKSFYDGGVEQ
;
A
#
# COMPACT_ATOMS: atom_id res chain seq x y z
N MET A 1 -13.57 -27.01 8.42
CA MET A 1 -13.82 -25.96 9.44
C MET A 1 -12.63 -25.05 9.69
N LYS A 2 -11.39 -25.53 9.86
CA LYS A 2 -10.21 -24.69 10.17
C LYS A 2 -9.90 -23.59 9.12
N ILE A 3 -9.98 -23.92 7.80
CA ILE A 3 -9.65 -22.95 6.73
C ILE A 3 -10.60 -21.74 6.75
N LYS A 4 -11.92 -21.99 6.85
CA LYS A 4 -12.91 -20.89 6.91
C LYS A 4 -12.65 -19.93 8.07
N THR A 5 -12.27 -20.47 9.25
CA THR A 5 -11.95 -19.67 10.42
C THR A 5 -10.72 -18.80 10.18
N ILE A 6 -9.66 -19.36 9.57
CA ILE A 6 -8.43 -18.62 9.23
C ILE A 6 -8.77 -17.46 8.29
N VAL A 7 -9.52 -17.73 7.21
CA VAL A 7 -9.90 -16.69 6.22
C VAL A 7 -10.77 -15.60 6.87
N LYS A 8 -11.68 -15.95 7.80
CA LYS A 8 -12.45 -14.96 8.58
C LYS A 8 -11.56 -14.06 9.44
N VAL A 9 -10.57 -14.64 10.11
CA VAL A 9 -9.62 -13.86 10.92
C VAL A 9 -8.80 -12.93 10.04
N MET A 10 -8.31 -13.41 8.90
CA MET A 10 -7.57 -12.56 7.93
C MET A 10 -8.45 -11.40 7.43
N ASN A 11 -9.71 -11.65 7.10
CA ASN A 11 -10.65 -10.62 6.66
C ASN A 11 -10.85 -9.55 7.74
N PHE A 12 -11.07 -9.97 8.98
CA PHE A 12 -11.23 -9.07 10.12
C PHE A 12 -9.99 -8.23 10.41
N HIS A 13 -8.79 -8.84 10.39
CA HIS A 13 -7.53 -8.11 10.54
C HIS A 13 -7.35 -7.06 9.45
N SER A 14 -7.69 -7.38 8.20
CA SER A 14 -7.61 -6.42 7.11
C SER A 14 -8.49 -5.19 7.35
N LEU A 15 -9.71 -5.36 7.88
CA LEU A 15 -10.59 -4.25 8.26
C LEU A 15 -9.98 -3.34 9.33
N LEU A 16 -9.39 -3.92 10.38
CA LEU A 16 -8.74 -3.15 11.45
C LEU A 16 -7.55 -2.35 10.91
N HIS A 17 -6.78 -2.93 10.00
CA HIS A 17 -5.64 -2.26 9.38
C HIS A 17 -6.05 -1.12 8.44
N ILE A 18 -7.16 -1.25 7.71
CA ILE A 18 -7.71 -0.17 6.87
C ILE A 18 -8.07 1.03 7.74
N ASP A 19 -8.74 0.81 8.86
CA ASP A 19 -9.16 1.87 9.79
C ASP A 19 -7.95 2.57 10.45
N ALA A 20 -6.95 1.80 10.86
CA ALA A 20 -5.71 2.34 11.42
C ALA A 20 -4.94 3.18 10.38
N ALA A 21 -4.83 2.67 9.14
CA ALA A 21 -4.18 3.36 8.04
C ALA A 21 -4.88 4.70 7.72
N ARG A 22 -6.20 4.71 7.68
CA ARG A 22 -6.98 5.93 7.44
C ARG A 22 -6.67 7.02 8.48
N ARG A 23 -6.71 6.68 9.77
CA ARG A 23 -6.40 7.63 10.85
C ARG A 23 -4.95 8.14 10.79
N ALA A 24 -4.01 7.27 10.45
CA ALA A 24 -2.61 7.68 10.28
C ALA A 24 -2.43 8.60 9.07
N SER A 25 -3.07 8.31 7.94
CA SER A 25 -3.04 9.15 6.74
C SER A 25 -3.58 10.56 7.01
N GLU A 26 -4.73 10.69 7.69
CA GLU A 26 -5.31 11.98 8.03
C GLU A 26 -4.38 12.84 8.92
N ARG A 27 -3.62 12.19 9.80
CA ARG A 27 -2.63 12.88 10.64
C ARG A 27 -1.43 13.36 9.82
N TYR A 28 -0.86 12.52 8.97
CA TYR A 28 0.30 12.89 8.16
C TYR A 28 -0.02 13.96 7.12
N ILE A 29 -1.21 13.92 6.50
CA ILE A 29 -1.68 14.94 5.57
C ILE A 29 -1.76 16.31 6.26
N ARG A 30 -2.23 16.37 7.53
CA ARG A 30 -2.25 17.62 8.28
C ARG A 30 -0.85 18.15 8.56
N MET A 31 0.09 17.29 8.94
CA MET A 31 1.47 17.71 9.20
C MET A 31 2.16 18.19 7.92
N GLU A 32 1.96 17.47 6.82
CA GLU A 32 2.47 17.87 5.49
C GLU A 32 1.94 19.26 5.08
N ALA A 33 0.64 19.49 5.25
CA ALA A 33 0.02 20.76 4.90
C ALA A 33 0.57 21.95 5.74
N GLU A 34 0.85 21.74 7.02
CA GLU A 34 1.47 22.79 7.86
C GLU A 34 2.90 23.08 7.44
N ILE A 35 3.70 22.05 7.12
CA ILE A 35 5.07 22.25 6.62
C ILE A 35 5.05 22.96 5.26
N SER A 36 4.16 22.56 4.37
CA SER A 36 3.99 23.19 3.05
C SER A 36 3.69 24.70 3.18
N LYS A 37 2.83 25.08 4.13
CA LYS A 37 2.56 26.51 4.41
C LYS A 37 3.80 27.25 4.90
N ILE A 38 4.61 26.64 5.77
CA ILE A 38 5.84 27.28 6.28
C ILE A 38 6.85 27.48 5.15
N ILE A 39 7.00 26.46 4.28
CA ILE A 39 7.87 26.57 3.09
C ILE A 39 7.40 27.70 2.19
N ASP A 40 6.09 27.77 1.91
CA ASP A 40 5.48 28.79 1.08
C ASP A 40 5.66 30.20 1.67
N LEU A 41 5.47 30.34 2.98
CA LEU A 41 5.73 31.60 3.70
C LEU A 41 7.19 32.07 3.58
N ILE A 42 8.17 31.17 3.65
CA ILE A 42 9.59 31.52 3.53
C ILE A 42 9.93 31.90 2.09
N ILE A 43 9.53 31.11 1.11
CA ILE A 43 9.88 31.31 -0.29
C ILE A 43 9.24 32.57 -0.86
N ASN A 44 8.00 32.88 -0.46
CA ASN A 44 7.26 34.05 -0.94
C ASN A 44 7.49 35.29 -0.08
N ASN A 45 8.34 35.24 0.96
CA ASN A 45 8.66 36.40 1.77
C ASN A 45 9.72 37.27 1.07
N ARG A 46 9.36 38.52 0.76
CA ARG A 46 10.25 39.49 0.10
C ARG A 46 11.45 39.94 0.93
N ASN A 47 11.45 39.69 2.24
CA ASN A 47 12.53 40.07 3.14
C ASN A 47 13.70 39.06 3.12
N PHE A 48 13.50 37.87 2.51
CA PHE A 48 14.53 36.86 2.39
C PHE A 48 15.17 36.90 1.01
N ILE A 49 16.48 37.05 0.97
CA ILE A 49 17.29 36.84 -0.22
C ILE A 49 17.64 35.35 -0.24
N LEU A 50 16.81 34.57 -0.89
CA LEU A 50 17.05 33.14 -1.04
C LEU A 50 18.04 32.91 -2.19
N ASP A 51 18.99 32.02 -1.96
CA ASP A 51 19.77 31.47 -3.07
C ASP A 51 18.89 30.52 -3.88
N LYS A 52 18.32 31.06 -4.99
CA LYS A 52 17.44 30.27 -5.89
C LYS A 52 18.14 29.06 -6.50
N HIS A 53 19.46 28.93 -6.37
CA HIS A 53 20.18 27.73 -6.81
C HIS A 53 19.83 26.51 -5.97
N MET A 54 19.49 26.68 -4.69
CA MET A 54 19.06 25.55 -3.82
C MET A 54 17.70 24.94 -4.21
N LEU A 55 16.91 25.62 -5.04
CA LEU A 55 15.65 25.12 -5.57
C LEU A 55 15.78 24.56 -6.98
N LYS A 56 16.94 24.72 -7.64
CA LYS A 56 17.22 24.22 -8.99
C LYS A 56 17.98 22.90 -8.87
N VAL A 57 17.30 21.84 -9.22
CA VAL A 57 17.90 20.51 -9.35
C VAL A 57 18.70 20.42 -10.64
N ASP A 58 19.80 19.68 -10.64
CA ASP A 58 20.54 19.33 -11.83
C ASP A 58 19.80 18.19 -12.57
N GLU A 59 19.24 18.51 -13.73
CA GLU A 59 18.47 17.55 -14.55
C GLU A 59 19.34 16.40 -15.08
N THR A 60 20.68 16.52 -15.03
CA THR A 60 21.60 15.46 -15.46
C THR A 60 21.77 14.35 -14.41
N MET A 61 21.39 14.60 -13.16
CA MET A 61 21.48 13.63 -12.10
C MET A 61 20.35 12.57 -12.20
N PRO A 62 20.61 11.33 -11.78
CA PRO A 62 19.58 10.29 -11.81
C PRO A 62 18.40 10.64 -10.89
N GLU A 63 17.19 10.21 -11.26
CA GLU A 63 16.04 10.27 -10.36
C GLU A 63 16.20 9.26 -9.22
N LEU A 64 15.65 9.57 -8.05
CA LEU A 64 15.46 8.62 -6.95
C LEU A 64 14.01 8.14 -6.93
N ASN A 65 13.80 6.85 -7.14
CA ASN A 65 12.50 6.23 -7.11
C ASN A 65 12.33 5.34 -5.87
N ILE A 66 11.33 5.65 -5.05
CA ILE A 66 10.99 4.89 -3.84
C ILE A 66 9.78 4.02 -4.15
N TYR A 67 9.98 2.71 -4.24
CA TYR A 67 8.95 1.72 -4.56
C TYR A 67 8.38 1.10 -3.30
N ILE A 68 7.05 1.20 -3.13
CA ILE A 68 6.36 0.65 -1.96
C ILE A 68 5.43 -0.49 -2.38
N GLY A 69 5.77 -1.68 -1.94
CA GLY A 69 4.99 -2.90 -2.09
C GLY A 69 4.54 -3.49 -0.76
N SER A 70 4.22 -4.77 -0.75
CA SER A 70 3.76 -5.48 0.44
C SER A 70 4.79 -6.49 0.96
N ASP A 71 4.68 -6.81 2.25
CA ASP A 71 5.44 -7.89 2.88
C ASP A 71 4.73 -9.24 2.77
N TYR A 72 3.42 -9.24 2.56
CA TYR A 72 2.56 -10.41 2.62
C TYR A 72 1.86 -10.70 1.29
N ALA A 73 1.37 -11.93 1.14
CA ALA A 73 0.58 -12.37 -0.01
C ALA A 73 -0.92 -11.97 0.11
N PHE A 74 -1.72 -12.42 -0.84
CA PHE A 74 -3.17 -12.17 -0.95
C PHE A 74 -3.57 -10.72 -1.19
N CYS A 75 -2.69 -9.94 -1.82
CA CYS A 75 -2.94 -8.55 -2.23
C CYS A 75 -3.13 -8.40 -3.76
N GLY A 76 -3.63 -9.45 -4.44
CA GLY A 76 -3.85 -9.44 -5.88
C GLY A 76 -2.57 -9.22 -6.68
N ASN A 77 -2.61 -8.37 -7.70
CA ASN A 77 -1.50 -8.05 -8.59
C ASN A 77 -0.64 -6.85 -8.11
N MET A 78 -0.88 -6.34 -6.91
CA MET A 78 -0.24 -5.12 -6.39
C MET A 78 1.27 -5.12 -6.52
N ASN A 79 1.94 -6.23 -6.15
CA ASN A 79 3.40 -6.33 -6.23
C ASN A 79 3.89 -6.50 -7.68
N SER A 80 3.09 -7.10 -8.55
CA SER A 80 3.43 -7.27 -9.97
C SER A 80 3.51 -5.92 -10.67
N THR A 81 2.52 -5.06 -10.47
CA THR A 81 2.48 -3.73 -11.08
C THR A 81 3.65 -2.85 -10.61
N VAL A 82 4.04 -2.94 -9.33
CA VAL A 82 5.22 -2.23 -8.82
C VAL A 82 6.52 -2.80 -9.42
N ASN A 83 6.64 -4.13 -9.53
CA ASN A 83 7.81 -4.77 -10.13
C ASN A 83 7.95 -4.47 -11.63
N GLU A 84 6.84 -4.35 -12.35
CA GLU A 84 6.81 -3.94 -13.76
C GLU A 84 7.33 -2.50 -13.92
N SER A 85 6.77 -1.55 -13.15
CA SER A 85 7.25 -0.17 -13.13
C SER A 85 8.72 -0.05 -12.73
N MET A 86 9.19 -0.87 -11.78
CA MET A 86 10.59 -0.88 -11.36
C MET A 86 11.54 -1.41 -12.45
N ALA A 87 11.05 -2.29 -13.32
CA ALA A 87 11.82 -2.83 -14.44
C ALA A 87 11.91 -1.86 -15.63
N GLU A 88 10.92 -0.98 -15.81
CA GLU A 88 10.90 0.01 -16.87
C GLU A 88 11.90 1.17 -16.64
N GLU A 89 12.26 1.43 -15.37
CA GLU A 89 13.11 2.55 -14.99
C GLU A 89 14.48 2.07 -14.48
N GLU A 90 15.31 1.49 -15.38
CA GLU A 90 16.59 0.86 -15.02
C GLU A 90 17.63 1.87 -14.53
N GLU A 91 17.67 3.09 -15.09
CA GLU A 91 18.69 4.10 -14.79
C GLU A 91 18.48 4.81 -13.45
N ALA A 92 17.26 4.84 -12.94
CA ALA A 92 16.95 5.52 -11.70
C ALA A 92 17.58 4.81 -10.48
N SER A 93 18.02 5.60 -9.52
CA SER A 93 18.36 5.11 -8.17
C SER A 93 17.11 4.62 -7.46
N LYS A 94 17.20 3.50 -6.72
CA LYS A 94 16.02 2.85 -6.17
C LYS A 94 16.12 2.61 -4.67
N ILE A 95 15.06 2.94 -3.94
CA ILE A 95 14.78 2.45 -2.59
C ILE A 95 13.57 1.52 -2.70
N VAL A 96 13.70 0.30 -2.21
CA VAL A 96 12.65 -0.73 -2.35
C VAL A 96 12.14 -1.13 -0.97
N VAL A 97 10.84 -0.93 -0.75
CA VAL A 97 10.15 -1.25 0.50
C VAL A 97 9.11 -2.35 0.24
N GLY A 98 9.29 -3.50 0.87
CA GLY A 98 8.37 -4.64 0.76
C GLY A 98 9.06 -5.96 0.42
N LYS A 99 8.87 -6.98 1.27
CA LYS A 99 9.50 -8.31 1.14
C LYS A 99 9.09 -9.05 -0.14
N LYS A 100 7.96 -8.68 -0.76
CA LYS A 100 7.43 -9.33 -1.98
C LYS A 100 7.87 -8.67 -3.28
N LEU A 101 8.60 -7.57 -3.20
CA LEU A 101 9.22 -6.94 -4.37
C LEU A 101 10.55 -7.64 -4.72
N ARG A 102 11.01 -7.44 -5.97
CA ARG A 102 12.29 -7.97 -6.43
C ARG A 102 13.45 -7.27 -5.70
N ARG A 103 14.32 -8.05 -5.08
CA ARG A 103 15.46 -7.54 -4.30
C ARG A 103 16.64 -7.11 -5.18
N THR A 104 16.81 -7.71 -6.31
CA THR A 104 17.97 -7.52 -7.20
C THR A 104 17.53 -6.77 -8.45
N THR A 105 17.47 -5.45 -8.34
CA THR A 105 17.34 -4.56 -9.50
C THR A 105 18.59 -3.69 -9.58
N PRO A 106 19.03 -3.32 -10.78
CA PRO A 106 20.13 -2.36 -10.93
C PRO A 106 19.86 -1.09 -10.13
N ASN A 107 20.92 -0.47 -9.62
CA ASN A 107 20.87 0.82 -8.90
C ASN A 107 20.00 0.83 -7.63
N THR A 108 19.80 -0.32 -6.98
CA THR A 108 19.12 -0.39 -5.69
C THR A 108 20.05 0.04 -4.56
N ILE A 109 19.73 1.17 -3.92
CA ILE A 109 20.50 1.74 -2.81
C ILE A 109 20.11 1.08 -1.48
N MET A 110 18.79 0.92 -1.27
CA MET A 110 18.26 0.32 -0.04
C MET A 110 17.15 -0.68 -0.38
N PHE A 111 17.13 -1.78 0.37
CA PHE A 111 16.02 -2.75 0.37
C PHE A 111 15.62 -3.04 1.80
N MET A 112 14.35 -2.84 2.12
CA MET A 112 13.82 -3.08 3.45
C MET A 112 12.42 -3.67 3.40
N SER A 113 12.02 -4.30 4.50
CA SER A 113 10.62 -4.64 4.71
C SER A 113 9.85 -3.40 5.10
N ARG A 114 8.54 -3.48 5.07
CA ARG A 114 7.70 -2.41 5.57
C ARG A 114 7.86 -2.20 7.08
N GLU A 115 7.93 -3.30 7.85
CA GLU A 115 8.28 -3.23 9.28
C GLU A 115 9.62 -2.54 9.49
N GLY A 116 10.63 -2.90 8.67
CA GLY A 116 11.96 -2.27 8.71
C GLY A 116 11.93 -0.77 8.37
N LEU A 117 11.02 -0.33 7.49
CA LEU A 117 10.83 1.11 7.25
C LEU A 117 10.29 1.82 8.49
N ASP A 118 9.36 1.20 9.23
CA ASP A 118 8.78 1.79 10.44
C ASP A 118 9.80 1.79 11.60
N GLU A 119 10.63 0.74 11.72
CA GLU A 119 11.64 0.58 12.78
C GLU A 119 12.88 1.48 12.58
N ASP A 120 13.35 1.59 11.35
CA ASP A 120 14.58 2.35 11.01
C ASP A 120 14.29 3.50 10.03
N TYR A 121 13.16 4.18 10.26
CA TYR A 121 12.76 5.32 9.43
C TYR A 121 13.83 6.43 9.41
N GLY A 122 14.54 6.63 10.52
CA GLY A 122 15.58 7.62 10.65
C GLY A 122 16.73 7.46 9.64
N THR A 123 17.08 6.24 9.26
CA THR A 123 18.10 5.98 8.22
C THR A 123 17.62 6.47 6.86
N VAL A 124 16.36 6.22 6.50
CA VAL A 124 15.79 6.70 5.24
C VAL A 124 15.66 8.22 5.24
N GLU A 125 15.16 8.80 6.33
CA GLU A 125 15.01 10.25 6.51
C GLU A 125 16.35 10.97 6.37
N LYS A 126 17.39 10.46 7.03
CA LYS A 126 18.75 11.00 6.94
C LYS A 126 19.30 10.93 5.51
N TYR A 127 19.11 9.81 4.81
CA TYR A 127 19.50 9.68 3.41
C TYR A 127 18.77 10.68 2.51
N LEU A 128 17.46 10.89 2.72
CA LEU A 128 16.67 11.87 1.97
C LEU A 128 17.15 13.30 2.25
N GLU A 129 17.42 13.64 3.51
CA GLU A 129 17.98 14.96 3.88
C GLU A 129 19.34 15.20 3.22
N GLU A 130 20.27 14.25 3.30
CA GLU A 130 21.56 14.32 2.62
C GLU A 130 21.42 14.44 1.10
N SER A 131 20.48 13.68 0.51
CA SER A 131 20.21 13.73 -0.93
C SER A 131 19.71 15.09 -1.40
N ILE A 132 18.87 15.75 -0.60
CA ILE A 132 18.36 17.09 -0.87
C ILE A 132 19.46 18.13 -0.68
N ARG A 133 20.20 18.04 0.42
CA ARG A 133 21.31 18.97 0.75
C ARG A 133 22.40 18.97 -0.31
N GLU A 134 22.77 17.79 -0.80
CA GLU A 134 23.86 17.61 -1.77
C GLU A 134 23.38 17.56 -3.22
N MET A 135 22.07 17.77 -3.48
CA MET A 135 21.46 17.69 -4.82
C MET A 135 21.84 16.42 -5.59
N LYS A 136 21.85 15.25 -4.89
CA LYS A 136 22.27 13.98 -5.48
C LYS A 136 21.33 13.46 -6.58
N HIS A 137 20.09 13.95 -6.60
CA HIS A 137 19.04 13.47 -7.50
C HIS A 137 18.29 14.63 -8.15
N SER A 138 17.96 14.47 -9.42
CA SER A 138 17.14 15.43 -10.17
C SER A 138 15.68 15.44 -9.72
N ALA A 139 15.18 14.32 -9.19
CA ALA A 139 13.84 14.21 -8.65
C ALA A 139 13.78 13.08 -7.60
N ILE A 140 12.88 13.20 -6.64
CA ILE A 140 12.51 12.11 -5.75
C ILE A 140 11.04 11.79 -6.02
N ASN A 141 10.78 10.54 -6.39
CA ASN A 141 9.44 10.04 -6.68
C ASN A 141 9.09 8.91 -5.73
N VAL A 142 7.80 8.80 -5.37
CA VAL A 142 7.27 7.64 -4.65
C VAL A 142 6.28 6.91 -5.55
N ILE A 143 6.51 5.61 -5.73
CA ILE A 143 5.71 4.72 -6.55
C ILE A 143 5.00 3.72 -5.64
N TYR A 144 3.68 3.79 -5.60
CA TYR A 144 2.88 2.99 -4.69
C TYR A 144 1.47 2.74 -5.23
N ASN A 145 0.79 1.72 -4.71
CA ASN A 145 -0.60 1.49 -5.03
C ASN A 145 -1.51 2.40 -4.19
N HIS A 146 -2.28 3.22 -4.86
CA HIS A 146 -3.21 4.17 -4.25
C HIS A 146 -4.65 3.69 -4.37
N TYR A 147 -5.42 3.86 -3.30
CA TYR A 147 -6.85 3.61 -3.29
C TYR A 147 -7.61 4.90 -3.63
N TYR A 148 -8.38 4.85 -4.70
CA TYR A 148 -9.24 5.96 -5.12
C TYR A 148 -10.66 5.78 -4.60
N TYR A 149 -11.36 6.88 -4.35
CA TYR A 149 -12.75 6.89 -3.84
C TYR A 149 -13.74 6.06 -4.67
N SER A 150 -13.43 5.80 -5.94
CA SER A 150 -14.22 4.94 -6.82
C SER A 150 -14.11 3.43 -6.53
N GLY A 151 -13.39 3.03 -5.48
CA GLY A 151 -13.09 1.64 -5.18
C GLY A 151 -11.97 1.04 -6.05
N ARG A 152 -11.35 1.83 -6.92
CA ARG A 152 -10.23 1.40 -7.77
C ARG A 152 -8.91 1.53 -7.01
N ILE A 153 -8.07 0.53 -7.16
CA ILE A 153 -6.68 0.57 -6.72
C ILE A 153 -5.83 0.63 -7.98
N GLY A 154 -4.88 1.54 -8.02
CA GLY A 154 -3.98 1.70 -9.15
C GLY A 154 -2.61 2.17 -8.72
N LEU A 155 -1.61 1.85 -9.52
CA LEU A 155 -0.26 2.33 -9.34
C LEU A 155 -0.24 3.86 -9.52
N ARG A 156 0.44 4.55 -8.61
CA ARG A 156 0.65 6.00 -8.67
C ARG A 156 2.13 6.30 -8.51
N LYS A 157 2.69 7.05 -9.45
CA LYS A 157 3.99 7.72 -9.33
C LYS A 157 3.72 9.16 -8.90
N LYS A 158 4.22 9.57 -7.74
CA LYS A 158 4.10 10.93 -7.22
C LYS A 158 5.50 11.52 -7.08
N LYS A 159 5.77 12.62 -7.78
CA LYS A 159 6.97 13.41 -7.60
C LYS A 159 6.82 14.20 -6.29
N ILE A 160 7.76 14.04 -5.36
CA ILE A 160 7.73 14.67 -4.05
C ILE A 160 8.88 15.67 -3.86
N PHE A 161 9.88 15.64 -4.74
CA PHE A 161 10.94 16.63 -4.83
C PHE A 161 11.38 16.80 -6.30
N PRO A 162 11.70 18.01 -6.80
CA PRO A 162 11.58 19.29 -6.11
C PRO A 162 10.14 19.64 -5.75
N ILE A 163 9.97 20.43 -4.69
CA ILE A 163 8.65 20.83 -4.20
C ILE A 163 8.07 21.84 -5.20
N VAL A 164 6.95 21.47 -5.83
CA VAL A 164 6.21 22.37 -6.71
C VAL A 164 5.27 23.20 -5.83
N LEU A 165 5.62 24.44 -5.63
CA LEU A 165 4.75 25.38 -4.92
C LEU A 165 3.58 25.74 -5.83
N VAL A 166 2.38 25.43 -5.38
CA VAL A 166 1.15 25.79 -6.07
C VAL A 166 0.77 27.22 -5.66
N GLY A 167 1.28 28.20 -6.37
CA GLY A 167 0.94 29.60 -6.17
C GLY A 167 1.86 30.50 -6.98
N GLU A 168 1.38 31.05 -8.06
CA GLU A 168 1.96 32.26 -8.61
C GLU A 168 1.80 33.36 -7.55
N ALA A 169 2.87 34.08 -7.30
CA ALA A 169 3.06 35.06 -6.23
C ALA A 169 2.15 36.30 -6.35
N GLU A 170 0.82 36.14 -6.36
CA GLU A 170 -0.10 37.27 -6.20
C GLU A 170 -0.21 37.75 -4.74
N ASN A 171 0.18 36.92 -3.77
CA ASN A 171 0.19 37.28 -2.35
C ASN A 171 1.61 37.13 -1.78
N LEU A 172 2.47 38.10 -2.04
CA LEU A 172 3.68 38.30 -1.27
C LEU A 172 3.27 38.52 0.19
N TYR A 173 3.59 37.57 1.06
CA TYR A 173 3.36 37.72 2.49
C TYR A 173 4.11 38.96 2.99
N THR A 174 3.38 39.87 3.61
CA THR A 174 3.90 41.13 4.14
C THR A 174 4.19 41.05 5.62
N GLU A 175 3.93 39.90 6.25
CA GLU A 175 4.17 39.73 7.68
C GLU A 175 5.69 39.72 7.95
N ASP A 176 6.11 40.61 8.84
CA ASP A 176 7.50 40.67 9.29
C ASP A 176 7.73 39.56 10.30
N PHE A 177 8.39 38.50 9.86
CA PHE A 177 8.95 37.50 10.77
C PHE A 177 10.46 37.37 10.54
N ALA A 178 11.18 37.08 11.60
CA ALA A 178 12.61 36.86 11.55
C ALA A 178 12.90 35.36 11.66
N VAL A 179 13.85 34.90 10.85
CA VAL A 179 14.39 33.54 10.94
C VAL A 179 15.72 33.63 11.69
N GLU A 180 15.85 32.90 12.79
CA GLU A 180 17.11 32.75 13.47
C GLU A 180 17.99 31.69 12.79
N GLY A 181 19.15 32.08 12.30
CA GLY A 181 20.09 31.20 11.61
C GLY A 181 20.11 31.35 10.10
N ASN A 182 20.58 30.30 9.40
CA ASN A 182 20.66 30.27 7.94
C ASN A 182 19.32 29.84 7.34
N VAL A 183 18.75 30.68 6.49
CA VAL A 183 17.45 30.41 5.84
C VAL A 183 17.56 29.23 4.87
N ASP A 184 18.70 29.05 4.22
CA ASP A 184 18.91 27.93 3.28
C ASP A 184 18.95 26.59 4.00
N ASP A 185 19.63 26.51 5.16
CA ASP A 185 19.63 25.29 5.99
C ASP A 185 18.22 24.97 6.51
N LEU A 186 17.46 26.00 6.88
CA LEU A 186 16.07 25.83 7.31
C LEU A 186 15.22 25.28 6.16
N LEU A 187 15.36 25.81 4.95
CA LEU A 187 14.62 25.33 3.77
C LEU A 187 14.97 23.89 3.41
N VAL A 188 16.25 23.50 3.49
CA VAL A 188 16.66 22.09 3.29
C VAL A 188 16.00 21.19 4.32
N SER A 189 16.01 21.55 5.60
CA SER A 189 15.39 20.77 6.68
C SER A 189 13.85 20.67 6.52
N LEU A 190 13.22 21.76 6.15
CA LEU A 190 11.76 21.78 5.88
C LEU A 190 11.43 20.95 4.65
N SER A 191 12.23 21.02 3.58
CA SER A 191 12.06 20.21 2.38
C SER A 191 12.24 18.73 2.67
N ALA A 192 13.24 18.36 3.47
CA ALA A 192 13.45 16.98 3.91
C ALA A 192 12.26 16.48 4.76
N SER A 193 11.75 17.32 5.66
CA SER A 193 10.56 17.01 6.46
C SER A 193 9.33 16.84 5.58
N PHE A 194 9.10 17.69 4.58
CA PHE A 194 8.02 17.56 3.61
C PHE A 194 8.10 16.23 2.87
N VAL A 195 9.25 15.91 2.28
CA VAL A 195 9.50 14.64 1.58
C VAL A 195 9.28 13.43 2.50
N SER A 196 9.72 13.53 3.75
CA SER A 196 9.51 12.52 4.79
C SER A 196 8.02 12.27 5.06
N TYR A 197 7.21 13.31 5.22
CA TYR A 197 5.76 13.15 5.41
C TYR A 197 5.05 12.61 4.16
N GLU A 198 5.44 13.04 2.99
CA GLU A 198 4.92 12.51 1.73
C GLU A 198 5.20 11.01 1.57
N LEU A 199 6.40 10.56 1.96
CA LEU A 199 6.74 9.14 1.99
C LEU A 199 5.86 8.37 3.01
N LYS A 200 5.64 8.93 4.20
CA LYS A 200 4.74 8.34 5.21
C LYS A 200 3.30 8.24 4.71
N ILE A 201 2.80 9.28 4.05
CA ILE A 201 1.47 9.29 3.43
C ILE A 201 1.36 8.19 2.37
N ALA A 202 2.36 8.08 1.48
CA ALA A 202 2.40 7.05 0.45
C ALA A 202 2.44 5.63 1.04
N ALA A 203 3.27 5.40 2.07
CA ALA A 203 3.39 4.12 2.76
C ALA A 203 2.06 3.68 3.40
N VAL A 204 1.38 4.61 4.08
CA VAL A 204 0.08 4.34 4.73
C VAL A 204 -1.02 4.10 3.69
N ASN A 205 -1.04 4.87 2.59
CA ASN A 205 -2.01 4.66 1.50
C ASN A 205 -1.78 3.31 0.79
N SER A 206 -0.53 2.94 0.54
CA SER A 206 -0.17 1.63 -0.01
C SER A 206 -0.65 0.49 0.90
N PHE A 207 -0.51 0.65 2.20
CA PHE A 207 -0.99 -0.32 3.18
C PHE A 207 -2.52 -0.41 3.25
N ALA A 208 -3.21 0.70 3.17
CA ALA A 208 -4.66 0.70 3.06
C ALA A 208 -5.11 -0.06 1.80
N ALA A 209 -4.50 0.24 0.65
CA ALA A 209 -4.78 -0.44 -0.61
C ALA A 209 -4.52 -1.96 -0.52
N GLU A 210 -3.39 -2.37 0.06
CA GLU A 210 -3.05 -3.78 0.31
C GLU A 210 -4.12 -4.49 1.13
N ASN A 211 -4.57 -3.88 2.24
CA ASN A 211 -5.56 -4.49 3.12
C ASN A 211 -6.96 -4.51 2.50
N ILE A 212 -7.33 -3.53 1.69
CA ILE A 212 -8.57 -3.54 0.91
C ILE A 212 -8.56 -4.70 -0.11
N MET A 213 -7.47 -4.88 -0.84
CA MET A 213 -7.33 -6.00 -1.78
C MET A 213 -7.39 -7.36 -1.06
N ARG A 214 -6.74 -7.47 0.09
CA ARG A 214 -6.78 -8.68 0.93
C ARG A 214 -8.18 -8.95 1.47
N GLN A 215 -8.90 -7.92 1.92
CA GLN A 215 -10.29 -8.03 2.35
C GLN A 215 -11.19 -8.52 1.23
N ASN A 216 -11.06 -7.97 0.02
CA ASN A 216 -11.84 -8.38 -1.15
C ASN A 216 -11.56 -9.86 -1.50
N ALA A 217 -10.28 -10.26 -1.58
CA ALA A 217 -9.88 -11.63 -1.88
C ALA A 217 -10.36 -12.63 -0.81
N THR A 218 -10.29 -12.26 0.47
CA THR A 218 -10.78 -13.12 1.56
C THR A 218 -12.30 -13.21 1.60
N THR A 219 -13.01 -12.12 1.28
CA THR A 219 -14.48 -12.12 1.16
C THR A 219 -14.95 -13.04 0.03
N GLU A 220 -14.31 -12.96 -1.14
CA GLU A 220 -14.59 -13.87 -2.26
C GLU A 220 -14.28 -15.33 -1.90
N SER A 221 -13.16 -15.57 -1.23
CA SER A 221 -12.78 -16.91 -0.77
C SER A 221 -13.79 -17.47 0.23
N LEU A 222 -14.31 -16.67 1.16
CA LEU A 222 -15.35 -17.07 2.10
C LEU A 222 -16.64 -17.47 1.37
N LYS A 223 -17.06 -16.71 0.35
CA LYS A 223 -18.22 -17.02 -0.46
C LYS A 223 -18.07 -18.37 -1.17
N LYS A 224 -16.92 -18.61 -1.82
CA LYS A 224 -16.62 -19.89 -2.48
C LYS A 224 -16.60 -21.06 -1.50
N ILE A 225 -16.04 -20.89 -0.31
CA ILE A 225 -16.05 -21.91 0.75
C ILE A 225 -17.48 -22.23 1.19
N ASP A 226 -18.35 -21.24 1.36
CA ASP A 226 -19.72 -21.45 1.76
C ASP A 226 -20.54 -22.16 0.67
N GLU A 227 -20.33 -21.82 -0.60
CA GLU A 227 -20.93 -22.50 -1.74
C GLU A 227 -20.49 -23.98 -1.79
N GLN A 228 -19.19 -24.27 -1.59
CA GLN A 228 -18.70 -25.65 -1.55
C GLN A 228 -19.27 -26.46 -0.37
N ILE A 229 -19.37 -25.85 0.81
CA ILE A 229 -19.99 -26.51 1.98
C ILE A 229 -21.45 -26.86 1.68
N ALA A 230 -22.22 -25.93 1.10
CA ALA A 230 -23.62 -26.17 0.77
C ALA A 230 -23.78 -27.30 -0.28
N GLU A 231 -22.93 -27.31 -1.31
CA GLU A 231 -22.96 -28.36 -2.33
C GLU A 231 -22.58 -29.73 -1.76
N ASN A 232 -21.53 -29.80 -0.93
CA ASN A 232 -21.15 -31.05 -0.25
C ASN A 232 -22.27 -31.56 0.66
N GLN A 233 -22.98 -30.68 1.38
CA GLN A 233 -24.15 -31.07 2.18
C GLN A 233 -25.28 -31.61 1.32
N ARG A 234 -25.52 -30.98 0.18
CA ARG A 234 -26.55 -31.44 -0.80
C ARG A 234 -26.22 -32.84 -1.33
N LEU A 235 -24.95 -33.06 -1.73
CA LEU A 235 -24.51 -34.38 -2.21
C LEU A 235 -24.60 -35.43 -1.12
N ALA A 236 -24.14 -35.17 0.09
CA ALA A 236 -24.22 -36.07 1.23
C ALA A 236 -25.70 -36.43 1.57
N ASN A 237 -26.61 -35.46 1.47
CA ASN A 237 -28.04 -35.71 1.68
C ASN A 237 -28.67 -36.57 0.54
N LYS A 238 -28.19 -36.37 -0.70
CA LYS A 238 -28.60 -37.20 -1.84
C LYS A 238 -28.15 -38.65 -1.67
N GLU A 239 -26.89 -38.88 -1.30
CA GLU A 239 -26.33 -40.21 -1.01
C GLU A 239 -27.09 -40.89 0.14
N LYS A 240 -27.36 -40.19 1.25
CA LYS A 240 -28.17 -40.74 2.35
C LYS A 240 -29.56 -41.18 1.90
N LYS A 241 -30.23 -40.41 1.06
CA LYS A 241 -31.55 -40.78 0.50
C LYS A 241 -31.46 -42.00 -0.42
N GLN A 242 -30.42 -42.10 -1.24
CA GLN A 242 -30.19 -43.24 -2.12
C GLN A 242 -29.94 -44.52 -1.31
N VAL A 243 -29.06 -44.48 -0.31
CA VAL A 243 -28.79 -45.62 0.59
C VAL A 243 -30.07 -46.03 1.35
N ALA A 244 -30.87 -45.07 1.80
CA ALA A 244 -32.15 -45.36 2.44
C ALA A 244 -33.13 -46.06 1.49
N PHE A 245 -33.21 -45.59 0.24
CA PHE A 245 -34.06 -46.21 -0.78
C PHE A 245 -33.60 -47.61 -1.13
N GLU A 246 -32.33 -47.88 -1.30
CA GLU A 246 -31.74 -49.22 -1.52
C GLU A 246 -32.09 -50.17 -0.37
N LYS A 247 -31.98 -49.72 0.89
CA LYS A 247 -32.37 -50.54 2.06
C LYS A 247 -33.89 -50.89 2.04
N ILE A 248 -34.75 -49.96 1.62
CA ILE A 248 -36.19 -50.24 1.51
C ILE A 248 -36.45 -51.24 0.42
N LEU A 249 -35.81 -51.11 -0.75
CA LEU A 249 -35.91 -52.10 -1.84
C LEU A 249 -35.46 -53.48 -1.40
N ASP A 250 -34.29 -53.58 -0.75
CA ASP A 250 -33.80 -54.87 -0.20
C ASP A 250 -34.78 -55.51 0.77
N SER A 251 -35.38 -54.70 1.64
CA SER A 251 -36.37 -55.19 2.59
C SER A 251 -37.68 -55.67 1.90
N TYR A 252 -38.06 -54.97 0.85
CA TYR A 252 -39.21 -55.34 0.01
C TYR A 252 -38.97 -56.65 -0.74
N VAL A 253 -37.81 -56.80 -1.37
CA VAL A 253 -37.40 -58.01 -2.08
C VAL A 253 -37.36 -59.20 -1.13
N LYS A 254 -36.75 -59.06 0.07
CA LYS A 254 -36.72 -60.11 1.08
C LYS A 254 -38.13 -60.51 1.50
N LYS A 255 -39.04 -59.57 1.75
CA LYS A 255 -40.40 -59.83 2.16
C LYS A 255 -41.17 -60.55 1.04
N SER A 256 -41.01 -60.14 -0.22
CA SER A 256 -41.63 -60.81 -1.39
C SER A 256 -41.16 -62.26 -1.57
N PHE A 257 -39.90 -62.57 -1.25
CA PHE A 257 -39.40 -63.96 -1.22
C PHE A 257 -39.96 -64.79 -0.06
N TYR A 258 -40.24 -64.20 1.10
CA TYR A 258 -40.83 -64.91 2.21
C TYR A 258 -42.33 -65.16 2.04
N ASP A 259 -43.10 -64.22 1.46
CA ASP A 259 -44.54 -64.35 1.25
C ASP A 259 -44.86 -65.27 0.05
N GLY A 260 -43.96 -65.39 -0.97
CA GLY A 260 -44.12 -66.31 -2.10
C GLY A 260 -43.72 -67.77 -1.83
N GLY A 261 -43.17 -68.07 -0.65
CA GLY A 261 -42.79 -69.47 -0.26
C GLY A 261 -43.81 -70.22 0.58
N VAL A 262 -45.02 -69.67 0.82
CA VAL A 262 -46.06 -70.31 1.67
C VAL A 262 -47.21 -70.86 0.86
N GLU A 263 -47.15 -70.83 -0.46
CA GLU A 263 -48.10 -71.52 -1.32
C GLU A 263 -47.45 -72.72 -2.06
N GLN A 264 -47.18 -73.81 -1.33
CA GLN A 264 -47.06 -75.17 -1.83
C GLN A 264 -47.58 -76.20 -0.80
#